data_192201481ec08e7d78eb6b4931aa64b4
#
_entry.id   192201481ec08e7d78eb6b4931aa64b4
#
_cell.length_a   1.000
_cell.length_b   1.000
_cell.length_c   1.000
_cell.angle_alpha   90.00
_cell.angle_beta   90.00
_cell.angle_gamma   90.00
#
_symmetry.space_group_name_H-M   'P 1'
#
loop_
_entity.id
_entity.type
_entity.pdbx_description
1 polymer ?
#
loop_
_entity_poly.entity_id
_entity_poly.type
_entity_poly.pdbx_seq_one_letter_code
_entity_poly.pdbx_strand_id
1 'polypeptide(L)'
;MKKLLLVAAAASALVACGKKEEAAPAPAAAASAPVAVVAPEPAVLKVAIDPTYEPFTFKTADGKPTGFDVDVATALCEQIKRKCEFVEQVWDSMIPGLNAKKYDVIISSMSITDDRLKEVDFTDKYYNTPSRIVLKKRVKFTDAASIKGKKLGVLKGSTQEKYALGELKTAGVVINSYEAQDQVYLDIKSGRLDGTVADYMEVTGGFLSKPEGAKYELVGPDLKEPKYFGYGAGIALRKGEDKLKGELNQAIKAIRGNGSYKTMADKYFAKYNIDVYGE
;
A
#
# COMPACT_ATOMS: atom_id res chain seq x y z
N MET A 1 46.50 -21.42 40.33
CA MET A 1 47.37 -20.90 41.40
C MET A 1 46.57 -19.82 42.10
N LYS A 2 45.95 -20.17 43.23
CA LYS A 2 46.27 -19.75 44.64
C LYS A 2 46.37 -18.22 44.70
N LYS A 3 45.58 -17.49 45.50
CA LYS A 3 45.29 -17.46 46.98
C LYS A 3 44.09 -16.50 47.17
N LEU A 4 43.03 -16.72 47.78
CA LEU A 4 42.61 -16.91 49.18
C LEU A 4 43.33 -16.01 50.18
N LEU A 5 42.60 -15.09 50.80
CA LEU A 5 42.81 -14.67 52.20
C LEU A 5 41.52 -14.00 52.73
N LEU A 6 41.18 -14.59 53.85
CA LEU A 6 40.13 -14.31 54.84
C LEU A 6 40.58 -13.23 55.85
N VAL A 7 39.66 -12.98 56.82
CA VAL A 7 39.78 -12.44 58.15
C VAL A 7 39.31 -11.00 58.33
N ALA A 8 38.59 -10.58 59.33
CA ALA A 8 37.90 -11.18 60.49
C ALA A 8 36.96 -10.13 61.12
N ALA A 9 36.09 -10.60 61.95
CA ALA A 9 35.10 -9.86 62.72
C ALA A 9 35.75 -9.11 63.91
N ALA A 10 35.11 -8.06 64.41
CA ALA A 10 35.18 -7.65 65.83
C ALA A 10 33.85 -6.98 66.24
N ALA A 11 33.18 -7.62 67.13
CA ALA A 11 32.09 -7.09 67.94
C ALA A 11 32.58 -6.28 69.12
N SER A 12 31.90 -5.19 69.48
CA SER A 12 31.98 -4.59 70.78
C SER A 12 30.65 -3.95 71.16
N ALA A 13 30.03 -4.47 72.19
CA ALA A 13 28.86 -3.91 72.85
C ALA A 13 29.35 -3.02 74.04
N LEU A 14 28.63 -1.95 74.35
CA LEU A 14 28.51 -1.29 75.64
C LEU A 14 27.36 -0.23 75.56
N VAL A 15 26.25 -0.50 76.20
CA VAL A 15 25.69 -0.07 77.49
C VAL A 15 25.31 1.43 77.60
N ALA A 16 23.98 1.61 77.61
CA ALA A 16 23.08 2.45 78.42
C ALA A 16 23.47 3.87 78.81
N CYS A 17 22.60 4.83 78.50
CA CYS A 17 21.93 5.64 79.53
C CYS A 17 20.78 6.47 78.86
N GLY A 18 19.64 6.44 79.50
CA GLY A 18 18.43 7.05 79.00
C GLY A 18 18.37 8.59 79.11
N LYS A 19 17.72 9.20 78.11
CA LYS A 19 17.09 10.50 78.31
C LYS A 19 15.75 10.45 77.50
N LYS A 20 14.74 10.81 78.25
CA LYS A 20 13.41 10.99 77.78
C LYS A 20 13.40 12.17 76.78
N GLU A 21 13.12 11.90 75.53
CA GLU A 21 13.01 12.94 74.50
C GLU A 21 11.58 12.93 73.93
N GLU A 22 11.06 14.11 73.87
CA GLU A 22 9.73 14.53 73.52
C GLU A 22 9.36 14.06 72.11
N ALA A 23 8.16 13.52 71.92
CA ALA A 23 7.66 13.02 70.64
C ALA A 23 7.54 14.16 69.63
N ALA A 24 8.37 14.09 68.59
CA ALA A 24 8.22 14.92 67.41
C ALA A 24 6.98 14.48 66.58
N PRO A 25 6.23 15.39 65.98
CA PRO A 25 5.06 15.03 65.20
C PRO A 25 5.44 14.23 63.97
N ALA A 26 4.67 13.17 63.68
CA ALA A 26 4.85 12.32 62.52
C ALA A 26 4.79 13.16 61.22
N PRO A 27 5.66 12.87 60.24
CA PRO A 27 5.57 13.54 58.94
C PRO A 27 4.25 13.16 58.23
N ALA A 28 3.50 14.18 57.80
CA ALA A 28 2.29 14.04 57.04
C ALA A 28 2.55 13.15 55.80
N ALA A 29 1.71 12.12 55.65
CA ALA A 29 1.73 11.27 54.46
C ALA A 29 1.61 12.14 53.20
N ALA A 30 2.69 12.15 52.42
CA ALA A 30 2.68 12.77 51.11
C ALA A 30 1.61 12.04 50.27
N ALA A 31 0.54 12.75 49.92
CA ALA A 31 -0.47 12.27 49.00
C ALA A 31 0.23 11.93 47.67
N SER A 32 0.28 10.66 47.32
CA SER A 32 0.73 10.22 46.00
C SER A 32 -0.12 10.87 44.94
N ALA A 33 0.47 11.73 44.13
CA ALA A 33 -0.22 12.27 42.96
C ALA A 33 -0.69 11.09 42.07
N PRO A 34 -1.87 11.18 41.46
CA PRO A 34 -2.38 10.14 40.59
C PRO A 34 -1.38 9.96 39.44
N VAL A 35 -0.84 8.75 39.30
CA VAL A 35 -0.06 8.35 38.10
C VAL A 35 -0.99 8.48 36.93
N ALA A 36 -0.70 9.42 36.03
CA ALA A 36 -1.46 9.54 34.78
C ALA A 36 -1.31 8.21 34.04
N VAL A 37 -2.41 7.48 33.88
CA VAL A 37 -2.47 6.28 33.06
C VAL A 37 -2.32 6.76 31.61
N VAL A 38 -1.09 6.66 31.08
CA VAL A 38 -0.83 6.89 29.66
C VAL A 38 -1.61 5.83 28.90
N ALA A 39 -2.59 6.26 28.11
CA ALA A 39 -3.31 5.35 27.23
C ALA A 39 -2.30 4.59 26.34
N PRO A 40 -2.44 3.28 26.16
CA PRO A 40 -1.53 2.52 25.31
C PRO A 40 -1.54 3.13 23.90
N GLU A 41 -0.35 3.32 23.30
CA GLU A 41 -0.24 3.78 21.93
C GLU A 41 -1.04 2.84 20.98
N PRO A 42 -1.74 3.40 19.98
CA PRO A 42 -2.49 2.57 19.05
C PRO A 42 -1.55 1.60 18.32
N ALA A 43 -1.98 0.35 18.19
CA ALA A 43 -1.23 -0.66 17.43
C ALA A 43 -0.94 -0.14 16.02
N VAL A 44 0.25 -0.43 15.50
CA VAL A 44 0.66 -0.03 14.13
C VAL A 44 0.16 -1.06 13.14
N LEU A 45 -0.30 -0.62 11.96
CA LEU A 45 -0.52 -1.43 10.77
C LEU A 45 0.49 -1.01 9.70
N LYS A 46 1.38 -1.91 9.32
CA LYS A 46 2.35 -1.69 8.24
C LYS A 46 1.70 -1.98 6.90
N VAL A 47 1.67 -0.95 6.05
CA VAL A 47 1.00 -0.98 4.74
C VAL A 47 2.03 -0.85 3.63
N ALA A 48 2.17 -1.89 2.80
CA ALA A 48 3.04 -1.83 1.62
C ALA A 48 2.37 -1.06 0.48
N ILE A 49 3.16 -0.20 -0.16
CA ILE A 49 2.77 0.63 -1.29
C ILE A 49 3.87 0.66 -2.36
N ASP A 50 3.49 0.79 -3.64
CA ASP A 50 4.39 1.14 -4.74
C ASP A 50 4.14 2.60 -5.13
N PRO A 51 5.06 3.55 -4.81
CA PRO A 51 4.83 4.97 -5.04
C PRO A 51 5.13 5.43 -6.48
N THR A 52 4.97 4.55 -7.47
CA THR A 52 5.18 4.84 -8.90
C THR A 52 3.89 4.80 -9.72
N TYR A 53 2.71 4.83 -9.06
CA TYR A 53 1.41 4.54 -9.67
C TYR A 53 0.38 5.67 -9.44
N GLU A 54 0.70 6.90 -9.93
CA GLU A 54 -0.19 8.07 -9.84
C GLU A 54 -1.49 7.87 -10.66
N PRO A 55 -2.70 8.21 -10.13
CA PRO A 55 -2.98 8.97 -8.91
C PRO A 55 -3.28 8.09 -7.68
N PHE A 56 -3.07 6.80 -7.75
CA PHE A 56 -3.36 5.87 -6.65
C PHE A 56 -2.31 5.93 -5.54
N THR A 57 -1.04 5.79 -5.91
CA THR A 57 0.08 5.91 -4.97
C THR A 57 1.27 6.57 -5.66
N PHE A 58 1.72 7.70 -5.13
CA PHE A 58 2.86 8.46 -5.66
C PHE A 58 3.50 9.30 -4.55
N LYS A 59 4.56 10.04 -4.87
CA LYS A 59 5.25 10.90 -3.91
C LYS A 59 4.96 12.38 -4.17
N THR A 60 4.77 13.12 -3.08
CA THR A 60 4.80 14.58 -3.09
C THR A 60 6.22 15.09 -3.35
N ALA A 61 6.37 16.39 -3.60
CA ALA A 61 7.68 17.01 -3.83
C ALA A 61 8.65 16.87 -2.63
N ASP A 62 8.13 16.74 -1.42
CA ASP A 62 8.89 16.49 -0.19
C ASP A 62 9.10 14.98 0.10
N GLY A 63 8.78 14.12 -0.87
CA GLY A 63 9.06 12.70 -0.83
C GLY A 63 8.07 11.85 -0.04
N LYS A 64 6.97 12.43 0.48
CA LYS A 64 5.97 11.68 1.25
C LYS A 64 5.01 10.93 0.33
N PRO A 65 4.58 9.71 0.72
CA PRO A 65 3.56 8.99 -0.03
C PRO A 65 2.21 9.72 0.03
N THR A 66 1.51 9.72 -1.09
CA THR A 66 0.18 10.31 -1.27
C THR A 66 -0.56 9.55 -2.38
N GLY A 67 -1.84 9.85 -2.56
CA GLY A 67 -2.68 9.24 -3.58
C GLY A 67 -3.92 8.59 -3.00
N PHE A 68 -4.77 8.09 -3.89
CA PHE A 68 -6.05 7.47 -3.49
C PHE A 68 -5.88 6.29 -2.54
N ASP A 69 -4.94 5.38 -2.82
CA ASP A 69 -4.68 4.21 -1.97
C ASP A 69 -4.15 4.63 -0.59
N VAL A 70 -3.34 5.69 -0.53
CA VAL A 70 -2.81 6.23 0.74
C VAL A 70 -3.91 6.86 1.57
N ASP A 71 -4.81 7.63 0.95
CA ASP A 71 -5.96 8.22 1.63
C ASP A 71 -6.93 7.13 2.13
N VAL A 72 -7.23 6.12 1.30
CA VAL A 72 -8.04 4.96 1.70
C VAL A 72 -7.39 4.22 2.85
N ALA A 73 -6.11 3.88 2.76
CA ALA A 73 -5.37 3.19 3.83
C ALA A 73 -5.45 3.97 5.14
N THR A 74 -5.23 5.29 5.09
CA THR A 74 -5.29 6.17 6.27
C THR A 74 -6.69 6.12 6.91
N ALA A 75 -7.74 6.28 6.11
CA ALA A 75 -9.12 6.20 6.60
C ALA A 75 -9.46 4.83 7.20
N LEU A 76 -8.96 3.75 6.61
CA LEU A 76 -9.16 2.39 7.16
C LEU A 76 -8.42 2.22 8.49
N CYS A 77 -7.17 2.70 8.60
CA CYS A 77 -6.43 2.67 9.87
C CYS A 77 -7.16 3.41 10.99
N GLU A 78 -7.75 4.57 10.69
CA GLU A 78 -8.56 5.33 11.64
C GLU A 78 -9.78 4.53 12.11
N GLN A 79 -10.51 3.87 11.17
CA GLN A 79 -11.66 3.04 11.50
C GLN A 79 -11.31 1.88 12.43
N ILE A 80 -10.18 1.21 12.20
CA ILE A 80 -9.73 0.08 13.03
C ILE A 80 -8.86 0.52 14.23
N LYS A 81 -8.74 1.84 14.48
CA LYS A 81 -7.98 2.44 15.59
C LYS A 81 -6.52 2.00 15.65
N ARG A 82 -5.86 1.94 14.48
CA ARG A 82 -4.43 1.68 14.34
C ARG A 82 -3.74 2.86 13.67
N LYS A 83 -2.43 2.98 13.88
CA LYS A 83 -1.59 3.92 13.14
C LYS A 83 -1.13 3.26 11.85
N CYS A 84 -1.31 3.90 10.69
CA CYS A 84 -0.70 3.47 9.45
C CYS A 84 0.80 3.80 9.43
N GLU A 85 1.63 2.82 9.05
CA GLU A 85 3.03 2.98 8.68
C GLU A 85 3.20 2.50 7.24
N PHE A 86 3.53 3.41 6.33
CA PHE A 86 3.71 3.07 4.92
C PHE A 86 5.12 2.53 4.67
N VAL A 87 5.19 1.38 4.00
CA VAL A 87 6.43 0.70 3.60
C VAL A 87 6.49 0.69 2.07
N GLU A 88 7.45 1.41 1.51
CA GLU A 88 7.66 1.42 0.06
C GLU A 88 8.26 0.09 -0.40
N GLN A 89 7.69 -0.46 -1.44
CA GLN A 89 8.10 -1.76 -1.98
C GLN A 89 7.94 -1.77 -3.50
N VAL A 90 8.91 -2.33 -4.21
CA VAL A 90 8.80 -2.61 -5.64
C VAL A 90 7.66 -3.61 -5.87
N TRP A 91 6.82 -3.33 -6.88
CA TRP A 91 5.59 -4.07 -7.17
C TRP A 91 5.75 -5.60 -7.18
N ASP A 92 6.67 -6.11 -7.98
CA ASP A 92 6.88 -7.56 -8.18
C ASP A 92 7.31 -8.30 -6.88
N SER A 93 7.79 -7.55 -5.89
CA SER A 93 8.23 -8.08 -4.59
C SER A 93 7.19 -7.96 -3.48
N MET A 94 5.99 -7.43 -3.75
CA MET A 94 4.99 -7.16 -2.70
C MET A 94 4.46 -8.43 -2.04
N ILE A 95 3.98 -9.41 -2.81
CA ILE A 95 3.46 -10.66 -2.23
C ILE A 95 4.57 -11.44 -1.50
N PRO A 96 5.76 -11.64 -2.07
CA PRO A 96 6.89 -12.21 -1.32
C PRO A 96 7.22 -11.48 -0.01
N GLY A 97 7.22 -10.14 -0.02
CA GLY A 97 7.46 -9.33 1.17
C GLY A 97 6.39 -9.47 2.24
N LEU A 98 5.11 -9.56 1.83
CA LEU A 98 3.98 -9.80 2.72
C LEU A 98 4.11 -11.16 3.42
N ASN A 99 4.41 -12.22 2.66
CA ASN A 99 4.60 -13.57 3.19
C ASN A 99 5.83 -13.67 4.08
N ALA A 100 6.87 -12.86 3.82
CA ALA A 100 8.05 -12.71 4.69
C ALA A 100 7.81 -11.79 5.92
N LYS A 101 6.57 -11.32 6.14
CA LYS A 101 6.16 -10.48 7.29
C LYS A 101 6.89 -9.14 7.38
N LYS A 102 7.32 -8.56 6.24
CA LYS A 102 7.92 -7.22 6.21
C LYS A 102 6.88 -6.13 6.52
N TYR A 103 5.63 -6.39 6.21
CA TYR A 103 4.45 -5.56 6.46
C TYR A 103 3.23 -6.44 6.69
N ASP A 104 2.11 -5.85 7.05
CA ASP A 104 0.90 -6.58 7.45
C ASP A 104 -0.10 -6.71 6.30
N VAL A 105 -0.19 -5.68 5.46
CA VAL A 105 -1.10 -5.62 4.32
C VAL A 105 -0.46 -4.94 3.11
N ILE A 106 -1.03 -5.18 1.92
CA ILE A 106 -0.73 -4.43 0.71
C ILE A 106 -1.96 -3.62 0.34
N ILE A 107 -1.85 -2.30 0.26
CA ILE A 107 -2.87 -1.38 -0.26
C ILE A 107 -2.21 -0.55 -1.36
N SER A 108 -2.21 -1.09 -2.58
CA SER A 108 -1.47 -0.55 -3.71
C SER A 108 -2.08 -1.03 -5.03
N SER A 109 -3.39 -0.79 -5.21
CA SER A 109 -4.10 -1.12 -6.45
C SER A 109 -4.00 -2.59 -6.87
N MET A 110 -3.85 -3.52 -5.92
CA MET A 110 -3.62 -4.93 -6.23
C MET A 110 -4.92 -5.64 -6.61
N SER A 111 -5.07 -6.02 -7.87
CA SER A 111 -6.24 -6.79 -8.35
C SER A 111 -6.34 -8.15 -7.66
N ILE A 112 -7.54 -8.49 -7.23
CA ILE A 112 -7.90 -9.83 -6.75
C ILE A 112 -7.94 -10.77 -7.96
N THR A 113 -6.98 -11.69 -8.06
CA THR A 113 -6.93 -12.69 -9.13
C THR A 113 -6.84 -14.10 -8.56
N ASP A 114 -7.29 -15.09 -9.32
CA ASP A 114 -7.23 -16.50 -8.90
C ASP A 114 -5.79 -16.96 -8.60
N ASP A 115 -4.79 -16.44 -9.33
CA ASP A 115 -3.39 -16.78 -9.08
C ASP A 115 -2.90 -16.19 -7.76
N ARG A 116 -3.21 -14.92 -7.48
CA ARG A 116 -2.82 -14.26 -6.22
C ARG A 116 -3.56 -14.86 -5.03
N LEU A 117 -4.82 -15.28 -5.21
CA LEU A 117 -5.60 -15.98 -4.18
C LEU A 117 -5.00 -17.34 -3.76
N LYS A 118 -4.11 -17.94 -4.54
CA LYS A 118 -3.36 -19.13 -4.12
C LYS A 118 -2.29 -18.81 -3.07
N GLU A 119 -1.76 -17.59 -3.08
CA GLU A 119 -0.62 -17.17 -2.26
C GLU A 119 -1.01 -16.31 -1.06
N VAL A 120 -2.06 -15.49 -1.20
CA VAL A 120 -2.53 -14.52 -0.20
C VAL A 120 -4.05 -14.49 -0.14
N ASP A 121 -4.60 -13.89 0.91
CA ASP A 121 -6.03 -13.56 0.99
C ASP A 121 -6.25 -12.09 0.63
N PHE A 122 -7.51 -11.75 0.34
CA PHE A 122 -7.94 -10.39 0.03
C PHE A 122 -9.17 -10.02 0.83
N THR A 123 -9.32 -8.72 1.08
CA THR A 123 -10.60 -8.13 1.50
C THR A 123 -11.58 -8.13 0.33
N ASP A 124 -12.80 -7.63 0.57
CA ASP A 124 -13.67 -7.15 -0.49
C ASP A 124 -12.93 -6.09 -1.32
N LYS A 125 -13.30 -5.93 -2.59
CA LYS A 125 -12.71 -4.88 -3.43
C LYS A 125 -12.99 -3.50 -2.84
N TYR A 126 -12.04 -2.58 -2.98
CA TYR A 126 -12.24 -1.18 -2.63
C TYR A 126 -12.31 -0.25 -3.85
N TYR A 127 -11.88 -0.70 -5.02
CA TYR A 127 -12.19 -0.08 -6.31
C TYR A 127 -12.12 -1.09 -7.47
N ASN A 128 -12.59 -0.68 -8.66
CA ASN A 128 -12.47 -1.49 -9.88
C ASN A 128 -12.47 -0.58 -11.11
N THR A 129 -11.41 -0.62 -11.87
CA THR A 129 -11.26 0.10 -13.14
C THR A 129 -10.74 -0.85 -14.21
N PRO A 130 -11.11 -0.65 -15.50
CA PRO A 130 -10.59 -1.49 -16.58
C PRO A 130 -9.13 -1.15 -16.88
N SER A 131 -8.42 -2.07 -17.51
CA SER A 131 -7.14 -1.76 -18.17
C SER A 131 -7.37 -1.31 -19.61
N ARG A 132 -6.43 -0.55 -20.16
CA ARG A 132 -6.49 -0.01 -21.51
C ARG A 132 -5.15 -0.11 -22.23
N ILE A 133 -5.21 -0.21 -23.55
CA ILE A 133 -4.05 -0.02 -24.42
C ILE A 133 -3.93 1.47 -24.73
N VAL A 134 -2.72 2.00 -24.64
CA VAL A 134 -2.37 3.37 -25.01
C VAL A 134 -1.33 3.34 -26.11
N LEU A 135 -1.57 4.06 -27.20
CA LEU A 135 -0.65 4.16 -28.34
C LEU A 135 -0.47 5.62 -28.78
N LYS A 136 0.59 5.87 -29.54
CA LYS A 136 0.73 7.15 -30.29
C LYS A 136 -0.45 7.36 -31.21
N LYS A 137 -1.06 8.56 -31.23
CA LYS A 137 -2.23 8.95 -32.04
C LYS A 137 -2.13 8.61 -33.54
N ARG A 138 -0.94 8.38 -34.08
CA ARG A 138 -0.73 8.02 -35.50
C ARG A 138 -0.76 6.52 -35.76
N VAL A 139 -0.86 5.69 -34.72
CA VAL A 139 -0.88 4.24 -34.82
C VAL A 139 -2.35 3.82 -34.95
N LYS A 140 -2.76 3.31 -36.09
CA LYS A 140 -4.10 2.75 -36.25
C LYS A 140 -4.22 1.45 -35.50
N PHE A 141 -5.21 1.35 -34.63
CA PHE A 141 -5.54 0.15 -33.87
C PHE A 141 -6.92 -0.37 -34.28
N THR A 142 -6.99 -1.60 -34.76
CA THR A 142 -8.22 -2.35 -34.99
C THR A 142 -8.29 -3.58 -34.09
N ASP A 143 -7.16 -4.24 -33.92
CA ASP A 143 -6.96 -5.44 -33.10
C ASP A 143 -5.47 -5.60 -32.75
N ALA A 144 -5.11 -6.64 -32.02
CA ALA A 144 -3.72 -6.91 -31.63
C ALA A 144 -2.78 -7.12 -32.83
N ALA A 145 -3.28 -7.71 -33.95
CA ALA A 145 -2.46 -7.96 -35.14
C ALA A 145 -2.10 -6.67 -35.88
N SER A 146 -2.96 -5.64 -35.82
CA SER A 146 -2.73 -4.34 -36.45
C SER A 146 -1.54 -3.56 -35.88
N ILE A 147 -1.10 -3.93 -34.67
CA ILE A 147 0.05 -3.34 -33.97
C ILE A 147 1.25 -4.29 -33.87
N LYS A 148 1.33 -5.30 -34.75
CA LYS A 148 2.46 -6.20 -34.86
C LYS A 148 3.77 -5.42 -35.01
N GLY A 149 4.81 -5.82 -34.28
CA GLY A 149 6.12 -5.17 -34.25
C GLY A 149 6.19 -3.88 -33.42
N LYS A 150 5.06 -3.34 -32.91
CA LYS A 150 5.09 -2.22 -31.96
C LYS A 150 5.63 -2.65 -30.62
N LYS A 151 6.31 -1.72 -29.93
CA LYS A 151 6.92 -1.94 -28.62
C LYS A 151 6.03 -1.34 -27.55
N LEU A 152 5.50 -2.17 -26.67
CA LEU A 152 4.70 -1.73 -25.51
C LEU A 152 5.46 -2.01 -24.21
N GLY A 153 5.40 -1.06 -23.30
CA GLY A 153 5.91 -1.24 -21.94
C GLY A 153 4.79 -1.66 -21.00
N VAL A 154 5.11 -2.47 -19.99
CA VAL A 154 4.18 -2.91 -18.95
C VAL A 154 4.89 -3.01 -17.61
N LEU A 155 4.18 -2.82 -16.52
CA LEU A 155 4.71 -3.07 -15.17
C LEU A 155 4.85 -4.58 -14.95
N LYS A 156 6.05 -5.02 -14.60
CA LYS A 156 6.39 -6.43 -14.36
C LYS A 156 5.57 -7.00 -13.20
N GLY A 157 5.09 -8.23 -13.32
CA GLY A 157 4.23 -8.91 -12.32
C GLY A 157 2.79 -8.36 -12.25
N SER A 158 2.41 -7.44 -13.15
CA SER A 158 1.06 -6.90 -13.22
C SER A 158 0.09 -7.77 -14.02
N THR A 159 -1.19 -7.54 -13.85
CA THR A 159 -2.24 -8.13 -14.68
C THR A 159 -2.14 -7.69 -16.13
N GLN A 160 -1.69 -6.46 -16.36
CA GLN A 160 -1.44 -5.88 -17.67
C GLN A 160 -0.29 -6.60 -18.40
N GLU A 161 0.77 -6.95 -17.68
CA GLU A 161 1.85 -7.79 -18.25
C GLU A 161 1.33 -9.16 -18.63
N LYS A 162 0.58 -9.81 -17.73
CA LYS A 162 0.01 -11.14 -18.01
C LYS A 162 -0.84 -11.14 -19.28
N TYR A 163 -1.71 -10.11 -19.45
CA TYR A 163 -2.49 -9.92 -20.67
C TYR A 163 -1.59 -9.67 -21.90
N ALA A 164 -0.65 -8.75 -21.78
CA ALA A 164 0.22 -8.38 -22.90
C ALA A 164 1.07 -9.56 -23.40
N LEU A 165 1.58 -10.39 -22.48
CA LEU A 165 2.34 -11.59 -22.81
C LEU A 165 1.44 -12.70 -23.40
N GLY A 166 0.21 -12.83 -22.90
CA GLY A 166 -0.73 -13.86 -23.35
C GLY A 166 -1.39 -13.54 -24.70
N GLU A 167 -1.82 -12.31 -24.91
CA GLU A 167 -2.63 -11.92 -26.08
C GLU A 167 -1.83 -11.10 -27.11
N LEU A 168 -1.13 -10.04 -26.67
CA LEU A 168 -0.48 -9.12 -27.60
C LEU A 168 0.83 -9.68 -28.16
N LYS A 169 1.63 -10.34 -27.33
CA LYS A 169 2.88 -10.96 -27.76
C LYS A 169 2.63 -12.07 -28.79
N THR A 170 1.56 -12.85 -28.62
CA THR A 170 1.16 -13.90 -29.57
C THR A 170 0.75 -13.34 -30.92
N ALA A 171 0.24 -12.10 -30.96
CA ALA A 171 -0.05 -11.35 -32.19
C ALA A 171 1.18 -10.65 -32.79
N GLY A 172 2.38 -10.84 -32.21
CA GLY A 172 3.64 -10.28 -32.68
C GLY A 172 3.99 -8.90 -32.17
N VAL A 173 3.34 -8.41 -31.11
CA VAL A 173 3.72 -7.18 -30.41
C VAL A 173 4.94 -7.43 -29.54
N VAL A 174 5.87 -6.49 -29.45
CA VAL A 174 7.06 -6.58 -28.61
C VAL A 174 6.71 -6.04 -27.22
N ILE A 175 6.79 -6.86 -26.20
CA ILE A 175 6.48 -6.50 -24.82
C ILE A 175 7.77 -6.31 -24.03
N ASN A 176 7.90 -5.16 -23.38
CA ASN A 176 9.00 -4.83 -22.48
C ASN A 176 8.46 -4.64 -21.06
N SER A 177 8.97 -5.43 -20.12
CA SER A 177 8.59 -5.38 -18.72
C SER A 177 9.52 -4.45 -17.92
N TYR A 178 8.94 -3.65 -17.01
CA TYR A 178 9.64 -2.65 -16.20
C TYR A 178 9.34 -2.87 -14.71
N GLU A 179 10.30 -2.57 -13.87
CA GLU A 179 10.17 -2.72 -12.41
C GLU A 179 9.26 -1.63 -11.78
N ALA A 180 9.04 -0.51 -12.51
CA ALA A 180 8.20 0.59 -12.05
C ALA A 180 7.43 1.21 -13.22
N GLN A 181 6.21 1.70 -12.97
CA GLN A 181 5.34 2.25 -14.01
C GLN A 181 5.87 3.57 -14.59
N ASP A 182 6.51 4.39 -13.80
CA ASP A 182 7.13 5.64 -14.24
C ASP A 182 8.27 5.41 -15.26
N GLN A 183 9.00 4.29 -15.17
CA GLN A 183 10.01 3.89 -16.14
C GLN A 183 9.40 3.61 -17.51
N VAL A 184 8.19 3.03 -17.56
CA VAL A 184 7.44 2.86 -18.82
C VAL A 184 7.19 4.20 -19.46
N TYR A 185 6.77 5.21 -18.68
CA TYR A 185 6.49 6.56 -19.22
C TYR A 185 7.76 7.29 -19.66
N LEU A 186 8.89 7.11 -18.97
CA LEU A 186 10.18 7.63 -19.43
C LEU A 186 10.59 7.06 -20.79
N ASP A 187 10.35 5.76 -21.01
CA ASP A 187 10.66 5.11 -22.27
C ASP A 187 9.69 5.48 -23.40
N ILE A 188 8.42 5.68 -23.08
CA ILE A 188 7.44 6.26 -23.99
C ILE A 188 7.85 7.68 -24.41
N LYS A 189 8.21 8.52 -23.45
CA LYS A 189 8.64 9.90 -23.67
C LYS A 189 9.89 9.99 -24.55
N SER A 190 10.86 9.10 -24.34
CA SER A 190 12.09 9.03 -25.14
C SER A 190 11.91 8.41 -26.53
N GLY A 191 10.70 7.88 -26.83
CA GLY A 191 10.40 7.22 -28.10
C GLY A 191 10.91 5.78 -28.23
N ARG A 192 11.42 5.18 -27.15
CA ARG A 192 11.82 3.76 -27.11
C ARG A 192 10.63 2.82 -27.14
N LEU A 193 9.46 3.29 -26.69
CA LEU A 193 8.19 2.56 -26.72
C LEU A 193 7.16 3.28 -27.61
N ASP A 194 6.26 2.50 -28.21
CA ASP A 194 5.14 3.00 -28.97
C ASP A 194 3.90 3.25 -28.10
N GLY A 195 3.86 2.65 -26.89
CA GLY A 195 2.74 2.76 -25.96
C GLY A 195 2.87 1.84 -24.76
N THR A 196 1.74 1.57 -24.11
CA THR A 196 1.64 0.75 -22.89
C THR A 196 0.30 0.04 -22.80
N VAL A 197 0.23 -0.96 -21.92
CA VAL A 197 -1.02 -1.47 -21.33
C VAL A 197 -1.00 -1.12 -19.87
N ALA A 198 -1.99 -0.38 -19.40
CA ALA A 198 -2.06 0.10 -18.02
C ALA A 198 -3.50 0.20 -17.52
N ASP A 199 -3.71 0.39 -16.21
CA ASP A 199 -5.01 0.74 -15.66
C ASP A 199 -5.50 2.06 -16.26
N TYR A 200 -6.81 2.14 -16.54
CA TYR A 200 -7.40 3.29 -17.18
C TYR A 200 -7.20 4.59 -16.40
N MET A 201 -7.44 4.55 -15.10
CA MET A 201 -7.34 5.75 -14.25
C MET A 201 -5.88 6.14 -14.02
N GLU A 202 -5.01 5.15 -13.85
CA GLU A 202 -3.58 5.37 -13.69
C GLU A 202 -3.00 6.02 -14.93
N VAL A 203 -3.19 5.43 -16.13
CA VAL A 203 -2.60 6.00 -17.36
C VAL A 203 -3.23 7.35 -17.73
N THR A 204 -4.50 7.56 -17.39
CA THR A 204 -5.17 8.84 -17.63
C THR A 204 -4.64 9.92 -16.67
N GLY A 205 -4.55 9.64 -15.38
CA GLY A 205 -4.04 10.57 -14.37
C GLY A 205 -2.52 10.74 -14.41
N GLY A 206 -1.79 9.63 -14.46
CA GLY A 206 -0.34 9.60 -14.38
C GLY A 206 0.39 10.00 -15.65
N PHE A 207 -0.25 9.83 -16.83
CA PHE A 207 0.42 10.08 -18.11
C PHE A 207 -0.39 10.92 -19.11
N LEU A 208 -1.61 10.51 -19.50
CA LEU A 208 -2.35 11.17 -20.59
C LEU A 208 -2.77 12.60 -20.28
N SER A 209 -3.00 12.93 -18.99
CA SER A 209 -3.33 14.29 -18.54
C SER A 209 -2.12 15.24 -18.51
N LYS A 210 -0.91 14.72 -18.71
CA LYS A 210 0.34 15.48 -18.72
C LYS A 210 0.76 15.89 -20.12
N PRO A 211 1.58 16.94 -20.30
CA PRO A 211 2.03 17.39 -21.64
C PRO A 211 2.64 16.30 -22.50
N GLU A 212 3.39 15.39 -21.91
CA GLU A 212 4.03 14.25 -22.58
C GLU A 212 3.03 13.23 -23.12
N GLY A 213 1.87 13.10 -22.49
CA GLY A 213 0.77 12.24 -22.92
C GLY A 213 -0.01 12.79 -24.13
N ALA A 214 0.13 14.09 -24.48
CA ALA A 214 -0.69 14.75 -25.50
C ALA A 214 -0.62 14.10 -26.89
N LYS A 215 0.45 13.34 -27.18
CA LYS A 215 0.65 12.62 -28.46
C LYS A 215 0.11 11.19 -28.43
N TYR A 216 -0.49 10.76 -27.34
CA TYR A 216 -0.99 9.41 -27.12
C TYR A 216 -2.50 9.40 -26.88
N GLU A 217 -3.10 8.28 -27.05
CA GLU A 217 -4.55 8.07 -26.86
C GLU A 217 -4.84 6.64 -26.41
N LEU A 218 -5.97 6.48 -25.74
CA LEU A 218 -6.55 5.18 -25.44
C LEU A 218 -7.08 4.56 -26.73
N VAL A 219 -6.77 3.29 -26.96
CA VAL A 219 -7.25 2.54 -28.13
C VAL A 219 -7.91 1.23 -27.70
N GLY A 220 -8.76 0.69 -28.58
CA GLY A 220 -9.47 -0.56 -28.33
C GLY A 220 -10.52 -0.48 -27.21
N PRO A 221 -11.09 -1.62 -26.83
CA PRO A 221 -12.09 -1.71 -25.77
C PRO A 221 -11.46 -1.64 -24.38
N ASP A 222 -12.32 -1.56 -23.36
CA ASP A 222 -11.94 -1.84 -21.99
C ASP A 222 -11.48 -3.30 -21.86
N LEU A 223 -10.32 -3.49 -21.24
CA LEU A 223 -9.77 -4.79 -20.93
C LEU A 223 -10.16 -5.14 -19.49
N LYS A 224 -11.05 -6.12 -19.34
CA LYS A 224 -11.63 -6.50 -18.05
C LYS A 224 -11.94 -7.99 -17.92
N GLU A 225 -11.34 -8.82 -18.78
CA GLU A 225 -11.51 -10.27 -18.70
C GLU A 225 -10.97 -10.81 -17.36
N PRO A 226 -11.81 -11.47 -16.54
CA PRO A 226 -11.42 -11.90 -15.20
C PRO A 226 -10.18 -12.81 -15.17
N LYS A 227 -9.97 -13.63 -16.19
CA LYS A 227 -8.80 -14.51 -16.32
C LYS A 227 -7.45 -13.77 -16.28
N TYR A 228 -7.44 -12.48 -16.68
CA TYR A 228 -6.27 -11.61 -16.62
C TYR A 228 -6.39 -10.60 -15.49
N PHE A 229 -7.47 -9.80 -15.47
CA PHE A 229 -7.58 -8.60 -14.65
C PHE A 229 -8.24 -8.82 -13.29
N GLY A 230 -8.84 -10.02 -13.08
CA GLY A 230 -9.46 -10.39 -11.80
C GLY A 230 -10.77 -9.65 -11.54
N TYR A 231 -11.03 -9.34 -10.25
CA TYR A 231 -12.34 -8.93 -9.75
C TYR A 231 -12.33 -7.54 -9.07
N GLY A 232 -11.37 -6.69 -9.42
CA GLY A 232 -11.14 -5.39 -8.81
C GLY A 232 -9.97 -5.39 -7.82
N ALA A 233 -9.60 -4.22 -7.33
CA ALA A 233 -8.51 -4.06 -6.37
C ALA A 233 -8.98 -4.33 -4.94
N GLY A 234 -8.29 -5.20 -4.23
CA GLY A 234 -8.51 -5.52 -2.84
C GLY A 234 -7.26 -5.29 -1.99
N ILE A 235 -7.43 -5.32 -0.68
CA ILE A 235 -6.32 -5.27 0.25
C ILE A 235 -5.80 -6.70 0.42
N ALA A 236 -4.53 -6.93 0.05
CA ALA A 236 -3.93 -8.24 0.24
C ALA A 236 -3.37 -8.41 1.64
N LEU A 237 -3.57 -9.58 2.24
CA LEU A 237 -3.07 -9.98 3.55
C LEU A 237 -2.66 -11.44 3.53
N ARG A 238 -1.84 -11.87 4.50
CA ARG A 238 -1.42 -13.28 4.58
C ARG A 238 -2.62 -14.18 4.79
N LYS A 239 -2.53 -15.40 4.28
CA LYS A 239 -3.56 -16.41 4.50
C LYS A 239 -3.77 -16.68 5.99
N GLY A 240 -5.05 -16.84 6.36
CA GLY A 240 -5.46 -17.15 7.73
C GLY A 240 -5.50 -15.95 8.68
N GLU A 241 -5.31 -14.73 8.19
CA GLU A 241 -5.49 -13.50 8.99
C GLU A 241 -6.95 -13.03 8.97
N ASP A 242 -7.90 -13.95 9.22
CA ASP A 242 -9.35 -13.72 9.09
C ASP A 242 -9.87 -12.58 9.96
N LYS A 243 -9.28 -12.40 11.16
CA LYS A 243 -9.65 -11.29 12.05
C LYS A 243 -9.32 -9.95 11.41
N LEU A 244 -8.09 -9.76 10.93
CA LEU A 244 -7.67 -8.50 10.28
C LEU A 244 -8.47 -8.26 9.00
N LYS A 245 -8.70 -9.31 8.20
CA LYS A 245 -9.56 -9.26 7.01
C LYS A 245 -10.97 -8.79 7.34
N GLY A 246 -11.56 -9.32 8.40
CA GLY A 246 -12.89 -8.92 8.88
C GLY A 246 -12.93 -7.47 9.36
N GLU A 247 -11.92 -7.02 10.12
CA GLU A 247 -11.79 -5.63 10.57
C GLU A 247 -11.70 -4.67 9.37
N LEU A 248 -10.89 -4.99 8.36
CA LEU A 248 -10.72 -4.18 7.15
C LEU A 248 -11.98 -4.15 6.28
N ASN A 249 -12.68 -5.27 6.11
CA ASN A 249 -13.95 -5.31 5.39
C ASN A 249 -15.03 -4.45 6.05
N GLN A 250 -15.12 -4.47 7.39
CA GLN A 250 -16.00 -3.58 8.13
C GLN A 250 -15.62 -2.11 7.95
N ALA A 251 -14.31 -1.80 7.96
CA ALA A 251 -13.80 -0.46 7.72
C ALA A 251 -14.11 0.04 6.30
N ILE A 252 -13.93 -0.80 5.26
CA ILE A 252 -14.33 -0.47 3.87
C ILE A 252 -15.83 -0.12 3.81
N LYS A 253 -16.68 -0.94 4.44
CA LYS A 253 -18.11 -0.65 4.54
C LYS A 253 -18.39 0.68 5.24
N ALA A 254 -17.70 0.96 6.36
CA ALA A 254 -17.90 2.17 7.15
C ALA A 254 -17.54 3.44 6.36
N ILE A 255 -16.36 3.49 5.70
CA ILE A 255 -15.94 4.66 4.91
C ILE A 255 -16.81 4.89 3.67
N ARG A 256 -17.40 3.83 3.10
CA ARG A 256 -18.41 3.95 2.03
C ARG A 256 -19.73 4.49 2.57
N GLY A 257 -20.22 3.95 3.68
CA GLY A 257 -21.51 4.33 4.27
C GLY A 257 -21.53 5.75 4.83
N ASN A 258 -20.41 6.29 5.33
CA ASN A 258 -20.31 7.64 5.88
C ASN A 258 -19.92 8.71 4.84
N GLY A 259 -19.70 8.34 3.58
CA GLY A 259 -19.35 9.24 2.48
C GLY A 259 -17.85 9.60 2.37
N SER A 260 -16.99 9.18 3.30
CA SER A 260 -15.54 9.44 3.25
C SER A 260 -14.90 8.87 1.98
N TYR A 261 -15.31 7.66 1.60
CA TYR A 261 -14.83 7.03 0.36
C TYR A 261 -15.15 7.90 -0.87
N LYS A 262 -16.38 8.38 -0.98
CA LYS A 262 -16.78 9.27 -2.09
C LYS A 262 -15.94 10.54 -2.14
N THR A 263 -15.71 11.16 -0.99
CA THR A 263 -14.87 12.37 -0.89
C THR A 263 -13.44 12.10 -1.38
N MET A 264 -12.85 10.97 -1.00
CA MET A 264 -11.52 10.56 -1.48
C MET A 264 -11.54 10.26 -2.99
N ALA A 265 -12.53 9.52 -3.48
CA ALA A 265 -12.68 9.22 -4.89
C ALA A 265 -12.85 10.50 -5.74
N ASP A 266 -13.69 11.42 -5.30
CA ASP A 266 -13.91 12.70 -5.99
C ASP A 266 -12.63 13.55 -6.06
N LYS A 267 -11.82 13.56 -5.01
CA LYS A 267 -10.54 14.28 -4.97
C LYS A 267 -9.61 13.90 -6.14
N TYR A 268 -9.58 12.63 -6.52
CA TYR A 268 -8.66 12.12 -7.54
C TYR A 268 -9.33 11.91 -8.90
N PHE A 269 -10.62 11.59 -8.93
CA PHE A 269 -11.28 11.02 -10.11
C PHE A 269 -12.49 11.80 -10.62
N ALA A 270 -13.04 12.79 -9.88
CA ALA A 270 -14.26 13.50 -10.29
C ALA A 270 -14.17 14.10 -11.71
N LYS A 271 -12.99 14.60 -12.08
CA LYS A 271 -12.76 15.17 -13.43
C LYS A 271 -12.90 14.18 -14.58
N TYR A 272 -12.88 12.86 -14.28
CA TYR A 272 -13.00 11.81 -15.29
C TYR A 272 -14.42 11.24 -15.42
N ASN A 273 -15.34 11.67 -14.52
CA ASN A 273 -16.74 11.22 -14.49
C ASN A 273 -16.88 9.68 -14.51
N ILE A 274 -16.12 8.99 -13.69
CA ILE A 274 -16.08 7.53 -13.60
C ILE A 274 -16.44 7.09 -12.20
N ASP A 275 -17.30 6.09 -12.10
CA ASP A 275 -17.46 5.32 -10.86
C ASP A 275 -16.30 4.34 -10.69
N VAL A 276 -15.35 4.72 -9.83
CA VAL A 276 -14.16 3.90 -9.55
C VAL A 276 -14.46 2.67 -8.70
N TYR A 277 -15.64 2.61 -8.06
CA TYR A 277 -16.03 1.40 -7.33
C TYR A 277 -16.50 0.30 -8.30
N GLY A 278 -17.11 0.68 -9.42
CA GLY A 278 -17.54 -0.22 -10.49
C GLY A 278 -18.63 -1.18 -10.01
N GLU A 279 -19.83 -0.66 -9.73
CA GLU A 279 -21.02 -1.48 -9.46
C GLU A 279 -21.54 -2.15 -10.72
#